data_dc8d02512bd7ee95a69cf6e99c43e64e
#
_entry.id   dc8d02512bd7ee95a69cf6e99c43e64e
#
_cell.length_a   1.000
_cell.length_b   1.000
_cell.length_c   1.000
_cell.angle_alpha   90.00
_cell.angle_beta   90.00
_cell.angle_gamma   90.00
#
_symmetry.space_group_name_H-M   'P 1'
#
loop_
_entity.id
_entity.type
_entity.pdbx_description
1 polymer ?
#
loop_
_entity_poly.entity_id
_entity_poly.type
_entity_poly.pdbx_seq_one_letter_code
_entity_poly.pdbx_strand_id
1 'polypeptide(L)'
;LNFIINDEAYLDSILTCGERVDGSSLFPYIEAGASDLYVIPRYRTAFINPFSEIPAIDILCSYYTKEGMPLEMSPEYTLRKAHEQLRRVTGCDFHVMGELEYYVVTPKPELFLADDQKGYHESTPFNKGAWFRTMAMKYIAEAGGEVKYGHSEVGNFTQDDRLYEQNEIEFLPTDIESAADQLMIAKWIVRTLGERYGVDVTFAPKITVGKAGSGLHIHTRLMKDGRNAMVGADGTLSEDALRAIAGYLSLAPSLTAFGNTNPTSYFRL
;
A
#
# COMPACT_ATOMS: atom_id res chain seq x y z
N LEU A 1 12.05 6.64 13.12
CA LEU A 1 13.01 6.71 14.23
C LEU A 1 13.83 5.43 14.25
N ASN A 2 15.12 5.54 14.56
CA ASN A 2 16.03 4.40 14.70
C ASN A 2 16.54 4.35 16.13
N PHE A 3 16.45 3.19 16.76
CA PHE A 3 16.93 2.95 18.13
C PHE A 3 17.99 1.85 18.12
N ILE A 4 19.03 2.03 18.91
CA ILE A 4 19.96 0.96 19.24
C ILE A 4 19.56 0.38 20.59
N ILE A 5 19.08 -0.85 20.58
CA ILE A 5 18.60 -1.53 21.77
C ILE A 5 19.75 -2.22 22.46
N ASN A 6 20.10 -1.77 23.64
CA ASN A 6 21.22 -2.29 24.44
C ASN A 6 20.77 -3.16 25.61
N ASP A 7 19.51 -3.04 26.03
CA ASP A 7 18.94 -3.81 27.14
C ASP A 7 17.42 -3.96 27.00
N GLU A 8 16.87 -4.92 27.72
CA GLU A 8 15.45 -5.28 27.67
C GLU A 8 14.54 -4.19 28.26
N ALA A 9 14.97 -3.50 29.31
CA ALA A 9 14.16 -2.46 29.95
C ALA A 9 13.97 -1.25 29.00
N TYR A 10 15.00 -0.92 28.24
CA TYR A 10 14.90 0.14 27.23
C TYR A 10 13.98 -0.27 26.08
N LEU A 11 14.07 -1.53 25.62
CA LEU A 11 13.16 -2.08 24.61
C LEU A 11 11.70 -2.02 25.08
N ASP A 12 11.43 -2.50 26.29
CA ASP A 12 10.10 -2.47 26.89
C ASP A 12 9.54 -1.05 26.99
N SER A 13 10.38 -0.09 27.37
CA SER A 13 9.99 1.32 27.43
C SER A 13 9.55 1.85 26.07
N ILE A 14 10.34 1.64 25.03
CA ILE A 14 10.01 2.08 23.66
C ILE A 14 8.75 1.38 23.14
N LEU A 15 8.64 0.09 23.35
CA LEU A 15 7.48 -0.68 22.89
C LEU A 15 6.19 -0.29 23.62
N THR A 16 6.26 0.03 24.90
CA THR A 16 5.08 0.32 25.74
C THR A 16 4.69 1.79 25.70
N CYS A 17 5.67 2.68 25.87
CA CYS A 17 5.43 4.13 25.98
C CYS A 17 5.56 4.85 24.64
N GLY A 18 6.20 4.22 23.66
CA GLY A 18 6.55 4.85 22.40
C GLY A 18 7.63 5.93 22.55
N GLU A 19 7.69 6.83 21.60
CA GLU A 19 8.65 7.93 21.61
C GLU A 19 7.99 9.23 21.16
N ARG A 20 8.50 10.33 21.72
CA ARG A 20 8.04 11.67 21.38
C ARG A 20 8.62 12.13 20.03
N VAL A 21 7.80 12.77 19.21
CA VAL A 21 8.17 13.36 17.93
C VAL A 21 7.61 14.77 17.79
N ASP A 22 8.24 15.58 16.96
CA ASP A 22 7.73 16.90 16.60
C ASP A 22 6.64 16.78 15.52
N GLY A 23 5.39 16.94 15.93
CA GLY A 23 4.23 16.87 15.04
C GLY A 23 4.19 17.99 14.02
N SER A 24 4.75 19.17 14.30
CA SER A 24 4.78 20.29 13.35
C SER A 24 5.67 20.01 12.15
N SER A 25 6.69 19.18 12.33
CA SER A 25 7.54 18.69 11.23
C SER A 25 6.89 17.59 10.40
N LEU A 26 5.85 16.93 10.93
CA LEU A 26 5.14 15.83 10.28
C LEU A 26 3.84 16.28 9.63
N PHE A 27 3.13 17.20 10.25
CA PHE A 27 1.79 17.61 9.83
C PHE A 27 1.68 19.14 9.73
N PRO A 28 1.37 19.71 8.56
CA PRO A 28 1.36 21.16 8.34
C PRO A 28 0.27 21.91 9.13
N TYR A 29 -0.69 21.18 9.71
CA TYR A 29 -1.77 21.75 10.53
C TYR A 29 -1.47 21.73 12.03
N ILE A 30 -0.29 21.25 12.46
CA ILE A 30 0.14 21.26 13.87
C ILE A 30 1.05 22.47 14.10
N GLU A 31 0.68 23.32 15.05
CA GLU A 31 1.46 24.50 15.40
C GLU A 31 2.71 24.12 16.23
N ALA A 32 3.85 24.77 15.96
CA ALA A 32 5.12 24.49 16.61
C ALA A 32 5.09 24.67 18.14
N GLY A 33 4.23 25.56 18.65
CA GLY A 33 4.10 25.81 20.10
C GLY A 33 3.42 24.71 20.90
N ALA A 34 2.77 23.74 20.23
CA ALA A 34 2.09 22.60 20.86
C ALA A 34 2.25 21.33 19.99
N SER A 35 3.48 21.07 19.56
CA SER A 35 3.76 20.09 18.50
C SER A 35 4.08 18.68 18.99
N ASP A 36 4.18 18.47 20.30
CA ASP A 36 4.53 17.15 20.85
C ASP A 36 3.48 16.10 20.51
N LEU A 37 3.88 15.10 19.71
CA LEU A 37 3.15 13.87 19.48
C LEU A 37 3.95 12.68 20.00
N TYR A 38 3.25 11.57 20.22
CA TYR A 38 3.85 10.29 20.59
C TYR A 38 3.56 9.26 19.50
N VAL A 39 4.59 8.49 19.12
CA VAL A 39 4.45 7.37 18.20
C VAL A 39 4.45 6.08 18.99
N ILE A 40 3.33 5.36 18.95
CA ILE A 40 3.13 4.10 19.67
C ILE A 40 3.19 2.95 18.65
N PRO A 41 4.07 1.94 18.87
CA PRO A 41 4.22 0.82 17.94
C PRO A 41 2.95 -0.01 17.78
N ARG A 42 2.67 -0.41 16.54
CA ARG A 42 1.61 -1.36 16.22
C ARG A 42 2.22 -2.75 16.01
N TYR A 43 2.29 -3.57 17.04
CA TYR A 43 3.04 -4.83 17.07
C TYR A 43 2.73 -5.78 15.92
N ARG A 44 1.46 -5.80 15.44
CA ARG A 44 1.06 -6.63 14.30
C ARG A 44 1.79 -6.30 12.99
N THR A 45 2.43 -5.13 12.92
CA THR A 45 3.16 -4.66 11.73
C THR A 45 4.67 -4.86 11.84
N ALA A 46 5.15 -5.53 12.89
CA ALA A 46 6.57 -5.78 13.09
C ALA A 46 7.11 -6.79 12.09
N PHE A 47 8.22 -6.45 11.45
CA PHE A 47 8.92 -7.36 10.54
C PHE A 47 10.43 -7.15 10.60
N ILE A 48 11.19 -8.19 10.24
CA ILE A 48 12.64 -8.09 10.11
C ILE A 48 12.94 -7.29 8.84
N ASN A 49 13.74 -6.21 8.99
CA ASN A 49 14.12 -5.39 7.84
C ASN A 49 15.00 -6.17 6.86
N PRO A 50 14.52 -6.45 5.62
CA PRO A 50 15.26 -7.27 4.67
C PRO A 50 16.43 -6.52 3.99
N PHE A 51 16.55 -5.22 4.21
CA PHE A 51 17.57 -4.36 3.59
C PHE A 51 18.66 -3.93 4.57
N SER A 52 18.46 -4.15 5.87
CA SER A 52 19.42 -3.73 6.89
C SER A 52 20.62 -4.70 6.97
N GLU A 53 21.82 -4.15 7.01
CA GLU A 53 23.05 -4.91 7.31
C GLU A 53 23.17 -5.25 8.79
N ILE A 54 22.50 -4.48 9.64
CA ILE A 54 22.41 -4.71 11.09
C ILE A 54 21.07 -5.38 11.37
N PRO A 55 21.00 -6.45 12.19
CA PRO A 55 19.73 -7.04 12.56
C PRO A 55 18.76 -5.98 13.10
N ALA A 56 17.69 -5.72 12.36
CA ALA A 56 16.74 -4.66 12.67
C ALA A 56 15.29 -5.16 12.51
N ILE A 57 14.41 -4.67 13.37
CA ILE A 57 12.96 -4.85 13.28
C ILE A 57 12.33 -3.50 12.99
N ASP A 58 11.55 -3.43 11.93
CA ASP A 58 10.74 -2.26 11.60
C ASP A 58 9.31 -2.46 12.07
N ILE A 59 8.71 -1.41 12.60
CA ILE A 59 7.34 -1.43 13.12
C ILE A 59 6.64 -0.13 12.72
N LEU A 60 5.45 -0.22 12.13
CA LEU A 60 4.60 0.96 11.93
C LEU A 60 4.04 1.43 13.26
N CYS A 61 3.90 2.75 13.40
CA CYS A 61 3.38 3.37 14.62
C CYS A 61 2.09 4.14 14.35
N SER A 62 1.29 4.30 15.40
CA SER A 62 0.16 5.23 15.44
C SER A 62 0.54 6.50 16.18
N TYR A 63 -0.08 7.62 15.83
CA TYR A 63 0.16 8.92 16.46
C TYR A 63 -0.83 9.19 17.58
N TYR A 64 -0.30 9.68 18.69
CA TYR A 64 -1.07 10.06 19.88
C TYR A 64 -0.70 11.45 20.36
N THR A 65 -1.64 12.15 20.99
CA THR A 65 -1.38 13.41 21.69
C THR A 65 -0.66 13.16 23.02
N LYS A 66 -0.16 14.21 23.66
CA LYS A 66 0.47 14.12 24.98
C LYS A 66 -0.49 13.65 26.10
N GLU A 67 -1.80 13.77 25.88
CA GLU A 67 -2.84 13.26 26.78
C GLU A 67 -3.15 11.77 26.55
N GLY A 68 -2.42 11.10 25.65
CA GLY A 68 -2.63 9.69 25.32
C GLY A 68 -3.84 9.42 24.43
N MET A 69 -4.37 10.45 23.76
CA MET A 69 -5.48 10.30 22.82
C MET A 69 -4.95 10.09 21.40
N PRO A 70 -5.55 9.20 20.60
CA PRO A 70 -5.18 9.07 19.20
C PRO A 70 -5.27 10.41 18.46
N LEU A 71 -4.33 10.66 17.56
CA LEU A 71 -4.37 11.87 16.72
C LEU A 71 -5.54 11.78 15.74
N GLU A 72 -6.57 12.59 15.98
CA GLU A 72 -7.86 12.58 15.25
C GLU A 72 -7.72 12.66 13.72
N MET A 73 -6.73 13.39 13.25
CA MET A 73 -6.51 13.65 11.83
C MET A 73 -5.52 12.67 11.18
N SER A 74 -4.99 11.70 11.93
CA SER A 74 -4.09 10.71 11.32
C SER A 74 -4.89 9.78 10.38
N PRO A 75 -4.36 9.49 9.18
CA PRO A 75 -5.07 8.65 8.20
C PRO A 75 -5.42 7.26 8.75
N GLU A 76 -4.50 6.66 9.51
CA GLU A 76 -4.71 5.32 10.07
C GLU A 76 -5.81 5.31 11.14
N TYR A 77 -5.90 6.36 11.97
CA TYR A 77 -6.97 6.47 12.95
C TYR A 77 -8.32 6.76 12.31
N THR A 78 -8.33 7.58 11.27
CA THR A 78 -9.53 7.83 10.45
C THR A 78 -10.06 6.54 9.83
N LEU A 79 -9.16 5.70 9.29
CA LEU A 79 -9.52 4.39 8.75
C LEU A 79 -10.11 3.47 9.83
N ARG A 80 -9.46 3.38 10.99
CA ARG A 80 -9.93 2.60 12.14
C ARG A 80 -11.32 3.03 12.60
N LYS A 81 -11.55 4.34 12.79
CA LYS A 81 -12.88 4.87 13.14
C LYS A 81 -13.96 4.49 12.12
N ALA A 82 -13.63 4.56 10.84
CA ALA A 82 -14.57 4.19 9.79
C ALA A 82 -14.89 2.69 9.82
N HIS A 83 -13.90 1.84 10.04
CA HIS A 83 -14.06 0.40 10.16
C HIS A 83 -14.88 0.01 11.40
N GLU A 84 -14.59 0.59 12.56
CA GLU A 84 -15.38 0.42 13.78
C GLU A 84 -16.83 0.86 13.61
N GLN A 85 -17.04 1.98 12.93
CA GLN A 85 -18.40 2.46 12.61
C GLN A 85 -19.15 1.49 11.71
N LEU A 86 -18.51 0.95 10.68
CA LEU A 86 -19.12 -0.06 9.82
C LEU A 86 -19.52 -1.30 10.62
N ARG A 87 -18.62 -1.82 11.46
CA ARG A 87 -18.90 -2.96 12.35
C ARG A 87 -20.10 -2.69 13.25
N ARG A 88 -20.17 -1.50 13.83
CA ARG A 88 -21.26 -1.10 14.73
C ARG A 88 -22.62 -1.07 14.03
N VAL A 89 -22.66 -0.60 12.79
CA VAL A 89 -23.91 -0.42 12.03
C VAL A 89 -24.38 -1.71 11.36
N THR A 90 -23.43 -2.51 10.83
CA THR A 90 -23.77 -3.66 9.97
C THR A 90 -23.51 -5.01 10.63
N GLY A 91 -22.64 -5.05 11.65
CA GLY A 91 -22.10 -6.30 12.20
C GLY A 91 -21.10 -6.99 11.27
N CYS A 92 -20.62 -6.31 10.24
CA CYS A 92 -19.68 -6.85 9.28
C CYS A 92 -18.27 -6.29 9.46
N ASP A 93 -17.27 -7.10 9.15
CA ASP A 93 -15.90 -6.67 8.93
C ASP A 93 -15.69 -6.29 7.47
N PHE A 94 -14.95 -5.21 7.23
CA PHE A 94 -14.61 -4.78 5.89
C PHE A 94 -13.25 -5.34 5.49
N HIS A 95 -13.25 -6.21 4.51
CA HIS A 95 -12.05 -6.80 3.93
C HIS A 95 -11.79 -6.23 2.54
N VAL A 96 -10.52 -6.01 2.26
CA VAL A 96 -10.08 -5.51 0.97
C VAL A 96 -8.83 -6.24 0.48
N MET A 97 -8.63 -6.24 -0.82
CA MET A 97 -7.34 -6.53 -1.46
C MET A 97 -6.98 -5.40 -2.41
N GLY A 98 -5.70 -5.13 -2.54
CA GLY A 98 -5.17 -4.15 -3.48
C GLY A 98 -4.45 -4.83 -4.63
N GLU A 99 -4.52 -4.20 -5.80
CA GLU A 99 -3.70 -4.49 -6.98
C GLU A 99 -2.72 -3.33 -7.13
N LEU A 100 -1.46 -3.56 -6.75
CA LEU A 100 -0.43 -2.53 -6.72
C LEU A 100 0.34 -2.50 -8.04
N GLU A 101 -0.01 -1.55 -8.91
CA GLU A 101 0.70 -1.34 -10.15
C GLU A 101 1.84 -0.31 -10.00
N TYR A 102 2.93 -0.58 -10.70
CA TYR A 102 4.10 0.31 -10.75
C TYR A 102 4.94 0.06 -12.00
N TYR A 103 5.67 1.08 -12.41
CA TYR A 103 6.66 0.93 -13.48
C TYR A 103 8.05 0.72 -12.90
N VAL A 104 8.78 -0.20 -13.53
CA VAL A 104 10.23 -0.39 -13.39
C VAL A 104 10.89 0.18 -14.63
N VAL A 105 11.89 1.05 -14.44
CA VAL A 105 12.56 1.74 -15.53
C VAL A 105 14.04 1.36 -15.54
N THR A 106 14.48 0.74 -16.63
CA THR A 106 15.86 0.25 -16.80
C THR A 106 16.47 0.82 -18.08
N PRO A 107 17.81 0.71 -18.26
CA PRO A 107 18.40 0.97 -19.57
C PRO A 107 17.76 0.07 -20.64
N LYS A 108 17.56 0.62 -21.83
CA LYS A 108 17.00 -0.15 -22.97
C LYS A 108 17.94 -1.28 -23.34
N PRO A 109 17.49 -2.55 -23.31
CA PRO A 109 18.30 -3.68 -23.75
C PRO A 109 18.36 -3.75 -25.29
N GLU A 110 19.37 -4.42 -25.83
CA GLU A 110 19.53 -4.59 -27.27
C GLU A 110 18.63 -5.68 -27.85
N LEU A 111 18.33 -6.72 -27.05
CA LEU A 111 17.66 -7.93 -27.53
C LEU A 111 16.38 -8.24 -26.72
N PHE A 112 15.47 -8.91 -27.38
CA PHE A 112 14.22 -9.44 -26.78
C PHE A 112 13.37 -8.37 -26.12
N LEU A 113 13.08 -7.28 -26.83
CA LEU A 113 12.11 -6.30 -26.42
C LEU A 113 10.69 -6.83 -26.69
N ALA A 114 9.78 -6.62 -25.76
CA ALA A 114 8.36 -6.80 -26.03
C ALA A 114 7.84 -5.66 -26.91
N ASP A 115 6.76 -5.94 -27.64
CA ASP A 115 6.08 -4.92 -28.43
C ASP A 115 5.49 -3.81 -27.55
N ASP A 116 5.40 -2.61 -28.09
CA ASP A 116 4.83 -1.45 -27.39
C ASP A 116 3.40 -1.73 -26.90
N GLN A 117 3.16 -1.52 -25.62
CA GLN A 117 1.87 -1.73 -24.93
C GLN A 117 1.34 -3.18 -25.05
N LYS A 118 2.25 -4.16 -25.10
CA LYS A 118 1.93 -5.59 -25.10
C LYS A 118 2.67 -6.38 -24.04
N GLY A 119 2.91 -5.75 -22.89
CA GLY A 119 3.62 -6.38 -21.76
C GLY A 119 2.78 -7.34 -20.94
N TYR A 120 1.46 -7.37 -21.12
CA TYR A 120 0.55 -8.14 -20.25
C TYR A 120 0.87 -9.64 -20.26
N HIS A 121 1.19 -10.18 -19.07
CA HIS A 121 1.64 -11.55 -18.85
C HIS A 121 2.87 -11.97 -19.67
N GLU A 122 3.65 -10.99 -20.18
CA GLU A 122 4.88 -11.31 -20.88
C GLU A 122 5.92 -11.93 -19.95
N SER A 123 6.67 -12.88 -20.46
CA SER A 123 7.65 -13.64 -19.68
C SER A 123 9.09 -13.30 -20.09
N THR A 124 10.04 -13.81 -19.31
CA THR A 124 11.45 -13.79 -19.66
C THR A 124 11.69 -14.61 -20.94
N PRO A 125 12.47 -14.13 -21.92
CA PRO A 125 13.37 -12.98 -21.86
C PRO A 125 12.76 -11.62 -22.26
N PHE A 126 11.50 -11.55 -22.64
CA PHE A 126 10.85 -10.33 -23.12
C PHE A 126 10.48 -9.37 -22.00
N ASN A 127 10.07 -9.86 -20.82
CA ASN A 127 9.92 -9.06 -19.62
C ASN A 127 11.24 -9.01 -18.84
N LYS A 128 11.89 -7.85 -18.81
CA LYS A 128 13.16 -7.64 -18.11
C LYS A 128 12.98 -7.41 -16.62
N GLY A 129 11.83 -6.87 -16.22
CA GLY A 129 11.49 -6.58 -14.83
C GLY A 129 11.00 -7.77 -14.01
N ALA A 130 10.89 -8.97 -14.59
CA ALA A 130 10.36 -10.16 -13.90
C ALA A 130 11.13 -10.51 -12.62
N TRP A 131 12.46 -10.41 -12.64
CA TRP A 131 13.30 -10.67 -11.47
C TRP A 131 13.01 -9.66 -10.33
N PHE A 132 12.85 -8.37 -10.68
CA PHE A 132 12.57 -7.32 -9.71
C PHE A 132 11.23 -7.55 -9.03
N ARG A 133 10.18 -7.85 -9.79
CA ARG A 133 8.86 -8.21 -9.26
C ARG A 133 8.94 -9.41 -8.32
N THR A 134 9.64 -10.48 -8.72
CA THR A 134 9.83 -11.68 -7.91
C THR A 134 10.53 -11.37 -6.59
N MET A 135 11.58 -10.55 -6.61
CA MET A 135 12.27 -10.11 -5.39
C MET A 135 11.38 -9.23 -4.51
N ALA A 136 10.61 -8.32 -5.11
CA ALA A 136 9.66 -7.49 -4.38
C ALA A 136 8.60 -8.35 -3.67
N MET A 137 7.99 -9.31 -4.36
CA MET A 137 7.04 -10.25 -3.78
C MET A 137 7.64 -11.06 -2.63
N LYS A 138 8.88 -11.53 -2.79
CA LYS A 138 9.61 -12.26 -1.73
C LYS A 138 9.75 -11.40 -0.48
N TYR A 139 10.27 -10.18 -0.60
CA TYR A 139 10.48 -9.31 0.55
C TYR A 139 9.17 -8.82 1.19
N ILE A 140 8.13 -8.60 0.39
CA ILE A 140 6.80 -8.27 0.90
C ILE A 140 6.26 -9.45 1.73
N ALA A 141 6.38 -10.68 1.23
CA ALA A 141 5.94 -11.87 1.96
C ALA A 141 6.76 -12.10 3.24
N GLU A 142 8.07 -11.91 3.21
CA GLU A 142 8.94 -11.98 4.40
C GLU A 142 8.62 -10.90 5.44
N ALA A 143 8.11 -9.74 5.02
CA ALA A 143 7.62 -8.69 5.89
C ALA A 143 6.17 -8.92 6.38
N GLY A 144 5.59 -10.08 6.13
CA GLY A 144 4.24 -10.46 6.57
C GLY A 144 3.11 -10.04 5.62
N GLY A 145 3.44 -9.55 4.42
CA GLY A 145 2.43 -9.21 3.41
C GLY A 145 1.82 -10.46 2.78
N GLU A 146 0.51 -10.48 2.68
CA GLU A 146 -0.26 -11.60 2.11
C GLU A 146 -0.34 -11.49 0.58
N VAL A 147 0.79 -11.78 -0.10
CA VAL A 147 0.89 -11.73 -1.56
C VAL A 147 0.11 -12.89 -2.19
N LYS A 148 -0.74 -12.57 -3.16
CA LYS A 148 -1.50 -13.54 -3.95
C LYS A 148 -0.70 -14.00 -5.18
N TYR A 149 -0.32 -13.09 -6.03
CA TYR A 149 0.56 -13.27 -7.19
C TYR A 149 1.04 -11.92 -7.74
N GLY A 150 1.88 -11.96 -8.77
CA GLY A 150 2.27 -10.77 -9.52
C GLY A 150 2.60 -11.11 -10.97
N HIS A 151 2.32 -10.19 -11.86
CA HIS A 151 2.55 -10.31 -13.29
C HIS A 151 3.04 -9.00 -13.90
N SER A 152 3.48 -9.08 -15.16
CA SER A 152 3.71 -7.89 -15.96
C SER A 152 2.38 -7.35 -16.48
N GLU A 153 2.23 -6.03 -16.44
CA GLU A 153 1.08 -5.32 -16.94
C GLU A 153 1.26 -4.86 -18.38
N VAL A 154 0.19 -4.32 -18.99
CA VAL A 154 0.14 -3.91 -20.38
C VAL A 154 1.21 -2.89 -20.76
N GLY A 155 1.57 -2.02 -19.82
CA GLY A 155 2.52 -0.94 -20.02
C GLY A 155 3.93 -1.42 -20.29
N ASN A 156 4.34 -1.37 -21.56
CA ASN A 156 5.70 -1.66 -22.00
C ASN A 156 6.03 -0.71 -23.16
N PHE A 157 7.08 0.09 -23.00
CA PHE A 157 7.53 1.00 -24.05
C PHE A 157 8.98 1.44 -23.84
N THR A 158 9.62 1.94 -24.87
CA THR A 158 10.94 2.56 -24.80
C THR A 158 10.85 4.05 -25.09
N GLN A 159 11.58 4.85 -24.31
CA GLN A 159 11.72 6.28 -24.52
C GLN A 159 13.09 6.73 -23.99
N ASP A 160 13.78 7.60 -24.71
CA ASP A 160 15.06 8.19 -24.30
C ASP A 160 16.09 7.16 -23.78
N ASP A 161 16.32 6.10 -24.56
CA ASP A 161 17.21 4.97 -24.24
C ASP A 161 16.87 4.23 -22.92
N ARG A 162 15.63 4.37 -22.44
CA ARG A 162 15.09 3.65 -21.30
C ARG A 162 13.97 2.72 -21.71
N LEU A 163 13.88 1.60 -21.01
CA LEU A 163 12.74 0.67 -21.08
C LEU A 163 11.86 0.88 -19.84
N TYR A 164 10.59 1.06 -20.09
CA TYR A 164 9.54 1.19 -19.09
C TYR A 164 8.69 -0.07 -19.11
N GLU A 165 8.65 -0.81 -18.01
CA GLU A 165 7.88 -2.04 -17.86
C GLU A 165 6.94 -1.93 -16.66
N GLN A 166 5.64 -2.04 -16.91
CA GLN A 166 4.64 -2.03 -15.86
C GLN A 166 4.52 -3.42 -15.23
N ASN A 167 4.43 -3.43 -13.92
CA ASN A 167 4.30 -4.62 -13.10
C ASN A 167 3.13 -4.43 -12.13
N GLU A 168 2.52 -5.55 -11.74
CA GLU A 168 1.46 -5.59 -10.74
C GLU A 168 1.74 -6.67 -9.71
N ILE A 169 1.44 -6.35 -8.45
CA ILE A 169 1.42 -7.30 -7.34
C ILE A 169 0.03 -7.25 -6.71
N GLU A 170 -0.66 -8.38 -6.72
CA GLU A 170 -1.95 -8.57 -6.06
C GLU A 170 -1.80 -9.20 -4.68
N PHE A 171 -2.64 -8.75 -3.75
CA PHE A 171 -2.69 -9.23 -2.38
C PHE A 171 -3.89 -10.14 -2.13
N LEU A 172 -3.83 -10.95 -1.09
CA LEU A 172 -4.99 -11.67 -0.59
C LEU A 172 -5.92 -10.71 0.19
N PRO A 173 -7.24 -10.95 0.17
CA PRO A 173 -8.18 -10.11 0.93
C PRO A 173 -7.99 -10.27 2.44
N THR A 174 -7.71 -9.18 3.13
CA THR A 174 -7.61 -9.14 4.59
C THR A 174 -8.40 -7.95 5.15
N ASP A 175 -8.48 -7.78 6.48
CA ASP A 175 -9.14 -6.62 7.06
C ASP A 175 -8.50 -5.31 6.57
N ILE A 176 -9.31 -4.25 6.48
CA ILE A 176 -8.89 -3.00 5.85
C ILE A 176 -7.69 -2.33 6.50
N GLU A 177 -7.52 -2.47 7.82
CA GLU A 177 -6.37 -1.87 8.52
C GLU A 177 -5.09 -2.63 8.19
N SER A 178 -5.13 -3.96 8.19
CA SER A 178 -4.01 -4.81 7.78
C SER A 178 -3.68 -4.63 6.30
N ALA A 179 -4.69 -4.51 5.44
CA ALA A 179 -4.50 -4.24 4.01
C ALA A 179 -3.79 -2.89 3.77
N ALA A 180 -4.18 -1.85 4.50
CA ALA A 180 -3.52 -0.54 4.40
C ALA A 180 -2.07 -0.60 4.86
N ASP A 181 -1.78 -1.27 5.97
CA ASP A 181 -0.43 -1.42 6.51
C ASP A 181 0.48 -2.20 5.55
N GLN A 182 0.03 -3.35 5.05
CA GLN A 182 0.82 -4.14 4.09
C GLN A 182 1.08 -3.39 2.79
N LEU A 183 0.14 -2.58 2.31
CA LEU A 183 0.34 -1.75 1.12
C LEU A 183 1.41 -0.69 1.34
N MET A 184 1.44 -0.05 2.51
CA MET A 184 2.47 0.93 2.86
C MET A 184 3.85 0.29 2.92
N ILE A 185 3.96 -0.88 3.57
CA ILE A 185 5.20 -1.65 3.65
C ILE A 185 5.63 -2.11 2.25
N ALA A 186 4.71 -2.62 1.43
CA ALA A 186 5.00 -3.06 0.07
C ALA A 186 5.55 -1.91 -0.81
N LYS A 187 4.95 -0.73 -0.76
CA LYS A 187 5.44 0.44 -1.50
C LYS A 187 6.82 0.89 -1.04
N TRP A 188 7.10 0.79 0.26
CA TRP A 188 8.42 1.05 0.81
C TRP A 188 9.43 0.02 0.31
N ILE A 189 9.11 -1.29 0.38
CA ILE A 189 9.98 -2.38 -0.10
C ILE A 189 10.32 -2.20 -1.58
N VAL A 190 9.33 -1.94 -2.43
CA VAL A 190 9.53 -1.77 -3.87
C VAL A 190 10.46 -0.58 -4.16
N ARG A 191 10.32 0.55 -3.45
CA ARG A 191 11.21 1.71 -3.61
C ARG A 191 12.63 1.43 -3.13
N THR A 192 12.77 0.81 -1.94
CA THR A 192 14.08 0.48 -1.36
C THR A 192 14.81 -0.55 -2.20
N LEU A 193 14.07 -1.52 -2.76
CA LEU A 193 14.61 -2.49 -3.70
C LEU A 193 15.12 -1.78 -4.98
N GLY A 194 14.37 -0.82 -5.51
CA GLY A 194 14.77 0.00 -6.65
C GLY A 194 16.09 0.73 -6.39
N GLU A 195 16.18 1.43 -5.28
CA GLU A 195 17.40 2.12 -4.86
C GLU A 195 18.58 1.15 -4.74
N ARG A 196 18.40 0.02 -4.05
CA ARG A 196 19.45 -0.97 -3.81
C ARG A 196 20.04 -1.56 -5.10
N TYR A 197 19.23 -1.73 -6.13
CA TYR A 197 19.64 -2.31 -7.40
C TYR A 197 19.88 -1.27 -8.51
N GLY A 198 19.80 0.02 -8.21
CA GLY A 198 19.97 1.08 -9.20
C GLY A 198 18.89 1.09 -10.29
N VAL A 199 17.67 0.72 -9.93
CA VAL A 199 16.52 0.63 -10.81
C VAL A 199 15.50 1.69 -10.40
N ASP A 200 15.09 2.54 -11.34
CA ASP A 200 14.06 3.54 -11.06
C ASP A 200 12.68 2.87 -10.99
N VAL A 201 11.93 3.24 -9.95
CA VAL A 201 10.56 2.74 -9.73
C VAL A 201 9.61 3.90 -9.55
N THR A 202 8.45 3.83 -10.17
CA THR A 202 7.42 4.86 -10.01
C THR A 202 6.02 4.29 -9.86
N PHE A 203 5.28 4.85 -8.91
CA PHE A 203 3.84 4.64 -8.71
C PHE A 203 3.01 5.79 -9.28
N ALA A 204 3.61 6.64 -10.12
CA ALA A 204 2.88 7.74 -10.76
C ALA A 204 1.70 7.20 -11.58
N PRO A 205 0.49 7.75 -11.40
CA PRO A 205 -0.72 7.24 -12.06
C PRO A 205 -0.64 7.26 -13.58
N LYS A 206 0.11 8.20 -14.14
CA LYS A 206 0.32 8.34 -15.59
C LYS A 206 1.70 8.93 -15.84
N ILE A 207 2.59 8.15 -16.42
CA ILE A 207 3.96 8.60 -16.72
C ILE A 207 3.97 9.43 -17.98
N THR A 208 3.24 8.99 -19.01
CA THR A 208 3.14 9.67 -20.29
C THR A 208 1.76 9.45 -20.94
N VAL A 209 1.29 10.45 -21.67
CA VAL A 209 0.02 10.37 -22.40
C VAL A 209 0.13 9.34 -23.52
N GLY A 210 -0.94 8.61 -23.79
CA GLY A 210 -1.01 7.57 -24.83
C GLY A 210 -0.43 6.21 -24.46
N LYS A 211 0.12 6.05 -23.25
CA LYS A 211 0.59 4.76 -22.70
C LYS A 211 -0.22 4.35 -21.47
N ALA A 212 -0.17 3.10 -21.07
CA ALA A 212 -0.86 2.61 -19.88
C ALA A 212 -0.44 3.39 -18.61
N GLY A 213 -1.40 3.69 -17.77
CA GLY A 213 -1.18 4.28 -16.44
C GLY A 213 -1.21 3.22 -15.35
N SER A 214 -0.63 3.54 -14.19
CA SER A 214 -0.65 2.65 -13.03
C SER A 214 -1.88 2.91 -12.17
N GLY A 215 -2.61 1.85 -11.83
CA GLY A 215 -3.74 1.84 -10.93
C GLY A 215 -3.35 1.43 -9.51
N LEU A 216 -4.31 1.56 -8.64
CA LEU A 216 -4.40 0.86 -7.37
C LEU A 216 -5.86 0.45 -7.24
N HIS A 217 -6.21 -0.70 -7.82
CA HIS A 217 -7.57 -1.20 -7.74
C HIS A 217 -7.81 -1.82 -6.37
N ILE A 218 -8.93 -1.50 -5.78
CA ILE A 218 -9.31 -2.00 -4.46
C ILE A 218 -10.57 -2.86 -4.60
N HIS A 219 -10.39 -4.16 -4.43
CA HIS A 219 -11.51 -5.10 -4.34
C HIS A 219 -11.99 -5.18 -2.90
N THR A 220 -13.29 -5.22 -2.69
CA THR A 220 -13.89 -5.13 -1.38
C THR A 220 -14.88 -6.27 -1.12
N ARG A 221 -14.96 -6.72 0.14
CA ARG A 221 -16.00 -7.62 0.60
C ARG A 221 -16.41 -7.32 2.04
N LEU A 222 -17.66 -7.59 2.36
CA LEU A 222 -18.16 -7.58 3.73
C LEU A 222 -18.12 -9.00 4.30
N MET A 223 -17.48 -9.17 5.45
CA MET A 223 -17.39 -10.46 6.14
C MET A 223 -18.29 -10.44 7.37
N LYS A 224 -19.16 -11.44 7.50
CA LYS A 224 -20.03 -11.64 8.67
C LYS A 224 -20.00 -13.10 9.08
N ASP A 225 -19.69 -13.37 10.34
CA ASP A 225 -19.60 -14.73 10.89
C ASP A 225 -18.73 -15.67 10.05
N GLY A 226 -17.58 -15.16 9.57
CA GLY A 226 -16.63 -15.89 8.74
C GLY A 226 -17.06 -16.13 7.28
N ARG A 227 -18.19 -15.54 6.84
CA ARG A 227 -18.72 -15.70 5.48
C ARG A 227 -18.73 -14.39 4.72
N ASN A 228 -18.62 -14.47 3.40
CA ASN A 228 -18.79 -13.32 2.53
C ASN A 228 -20.28 -12.90 2.48
N ALA A 229 -20.61 -11.81 3.14
CA ALA A 229 -21.98 -11.30 3.21
C ALA A 229 -22.45 -10.62 1.90
N MET A 230 -21.55 -10.45 0.90
CA MET A 230 -21.92 -9.85 -0.39
C MET A 230 -22.52 -10.87 -1.38
N VAL A 231 -22.56 -12.15 -1.02
CA VAL A 231 -23.11 -13.22 -1.84
C VAL A 231 -24.42 -13.71 -1.21
N GLY A 232 -25.53 -13.64 -1.96
CA GLY A 232 -26.82 -14.16 -1.57
C GLY A 232 -26.86 -15.70 -1.58
N ALA A 233 -27.92 -16.28 -0.99
CA ALA A 233 -28.09 -17.71 -0.90
C ALA A 233 -28.24 -18.41 -2.28
N ASP A 234 -28.67 -17.65 -3.27
CA ASP A 234 -28.82 -18.09 -4.68
C ASP A 234 -27.55 -17.88 -5.53
N GLY A 235 -26.45 -17.40 -4.91
CA GLY A 235 -25.19 -17.09 -5.59
C GLY A 235 -25.17 -15.74 -6.31
N THR A 236 -26.21 -14.95 -6.21
CA THR A 236 -26.24 -13.56 -6.75
C THR A 236 -25.74 -12.55 -5.71
N LEU A 237 -25.70 -11.27 -6.08
CA LEU A 237 -25.37 -10.19 -5.16
C LEU A 237 -26.41 -10.09 -4.05
N SER A 238 -25.97 -10.03 -2.81
CA SER A 238 -26.83 -9.80 -1.66
C SER A 238 -27.35 -8.36 -1.60
N GLU A 239 -28.35 -8.10 -0.76
CA GLU A 239 -28.81 -6.74 -0.50
C GLU A 239 -27.71 -5.85 0.08
N ASP A 240 -26.86 -6.39 0.93
CA ASP A 240 -25.71 -5.65 1.49
C ASP A 240 -24.68 -5.29 0.41
N ALA A 241 -24.47 -6.16 -0.57
CA ALA A 241 -23.64 -5.84 -1.74
C ALA A 241 -24.25 -4.70 -2.57
N LEU A 242 -25.55 -4.73 -2.83
CA LEU A 242 -26.23 -3.68 -3.58
C LEU A 242 -26.20 -2.34 -2.84
N ARG A 243 -26.34 -2.35 -1.52
CA ARG A 243 -26.18 -1.15 -0.67
C ARG A 243 -24.76 -0.60 -0.73
N ALA A 244 -23.74 -1.46 -0.67
CA ALA A 244 -22.34 -1.05 -0.80
C ALA A 244 -22.06 -0.40 -2.17
N ILE A 245 -22.53 -1.00 -3.26
CA ILE A 245 -22.43 -0.45 -4.62
C ILE A 245 -23.12 0.94 -4.70
N ALA A 246 -24.33 1.06 -4.17
CA ALA A 246 -25.03 2.34 -4.14
C ALA A 246 -24.26 3.41 -3.35
N GLY A 247 -23.63 3.01 -2.24
CA GLY A 247 -22.76 3.89 -1.44
C GLY A 247 -21.54 4.36 -2.23
N TYR A 248 -20.84 3.48 -2.92
CA TYR A 248 -19.71 3.84 -3.76
C TYR A 248 -20.09 4.80 -4.88
N LEU A 249 -21.19 4.53 -5.57
CA LEU A 249 -21.68 5.41 -6.63
C LEU A 249 -22.08 6.79 -6.09
N SER A 250 -22.76 6.84 -4.95
CA SER A 250 -23.16 8.09 -4.29
C SER A 250 -21.95 8.92 -3.84
N LEU A 251 -20.86 8.26 -3.42
CA LEU A 251 -19.66 8.91 -2.92
C LEU A 251 -18.52 9.00 -3.96
N ALA A 252 -18.79 8.64 -5.22
CA ALA A 252 -17.79 8.62 -6.28
C ALA A 252 -17.01 9.95 -6.45
N PRO A 253 -17.62 11.14 -6.35
CA PRO A 253 -16.86 12.39 -6.38
C PRO A 253 -15.86 12.52 -5.23
N SER A 254 -16.25 12.13 -4.01
CA SER A 254 -15.37 12.14 -2.84
C SER A 254 -14.24 11.11 -2.97
N LEU A 255 -14.56 9.89 -3.42
CA LEU A 255 -13.58 8.84 -3.68
C LEU A 255 -12.55 9.30 -4.73
N THR A 256 -12.99 9.98 -5.79
CA THR A 256 -12.12 10.56 -6.81
C THR A 256 -11.22 11.66 -6.24
N ALA A 257 -11.75 12.54 -5.41
CA ALA A 257 -10.99 13.63 -4.79
C ALA A 257 -9.87 13.11 -3.88
N PHE A 258 -10.13 12.08 -3.09
CA PHE A 258 -9.12 11.49 -2.18
C PHE A 258 -8.21 10.45 -2.85
N GLY A 259 -8.73 9.67 -3.79
CA GLY A 259 -7.97 8.63 -4.49
C GLY A 259 -7.07 9.14 -5.61
N ASN A 260 -7.43 10.27 -6.24
CA ASN A 260 -6.72 10.84 -7.38
C ASN A 260 -6.08 12.20 -7.04
N THR A 261 -5.36 12.27 -5.91
CA THR A 261 -4.68 13.48 -5.45
C THR A 261 -3.52 13.90 -6.34
N ASN A 262 -2.92 12.97 -7.08
CA ASN A 262 -1.86 13.29 -8.04
C ASN A 262 -2.48 13.86 -9.33
N PRO A 263 -2.07 15.06 -9.78
CA PRO A 263 -2.61 15.67 -11.01
C PRO A 263 -2.49 14.80 -12.26
N THR A 264 -1.45 13.96 -12.35
CA THR A 264 -1.29 13.05 -13.49
C THR A 264 -2.38 11.97 -13.57
N SER A 265 -3.15 11.74 -12.51
CA SER A 265 -4.32 10.86 -12.55
C SER A 265 -5.34 11.25 -13.60
N TYR A 266 -5.47 12.55 -13.86
CA TYR A 266 -6.44 13.09 -14.83
C TYR A 266 -5.99 12.98 -16.29
N PHE A 267 -4.77 12.51 -16.55
CA PHE A 267 -4.30 12.18 -17.90
C PHE A 267 -4.67 10.77 -18.37
N ARG A 268 -5.41 10.03 -17.54
CA ARG A 268 -5.91 8.69 -17.91
C ARG A 268 -7.12 8.71 -18.84
N LEU A 269 -7.81 9.84 -18.89
CA LEU A 269 -9.01 10.07 -19.69
C LEU A 269 -8.65 10.37 -21.15
#